data_c9ec3692b523b79ba31816690f2d9589
#
_entry.id   c9ec3692b523b79ba31816690f2d9589
#
_cell.length_a   1.000
_cell.length_b   1.000
_cell.length_c   1.000
_cell.angle_alpha   90.00
_cell.angle_beta   90.00
_cell.angle_gamma   90.00
#
_symmetry.space_group_name_H-M   'P 1'
#
loop_
_entity.id
_entity.type
_entity.pdbx_description
1 polymer ?
#
loop_
_entity_poly.entity_id
_entity_poly.type
_entity_poly.pdbx_seq_one_letter_code
_entity_poly.pdbx_strand_id
1 'polypeptide(L)'
;MVLALVATSLGTLSDVVPAQSQEQTLTASDTLGATARQAMIDIFRKRDATAVGRYFGASFIQRDPTLADGVAGMTSIATEIANSPTADITIYRTLVDGNFVLLHSKYQGDGRYRGPAISFDLFRFDGGKIVEHWGGQEPEAPPNLSGRTQVDGPTVVLDREKTEANRTLVRAYRQTVMVDLRFDRIQEFIEESHYAQHASKIGDGIARLRDRIASVAKEGGQLHLTPRRFVAEGNFVLVLTEGDLPTGPTALYDLFRVENGKIVEHWDVLTPIPPRDQWKNPNDPF
;
A
#
# COMPACT_ATOMS: atom_id res chain seq x y z
N MET A 1 75.14 42.86 -20.04
CA MET A 1 75.11 41.39 -20.39
C MET A 1 74.40 40.67 -19.25
N VAL A 2 73.11 40.49 -19.37
CA VAL A 2 72.24 39.88 -18.31
C VAL A 2 71.67 38.63 -18.93
N LEU A 3 72.03 37.52 -18.33
CA LEU A 3 71.55 36.18 -18.71
C LEU A 3 70.11 36.01 -18.15
N ALA A 4 69.13 35.67 -19.00
CA ALA A 4 67.78 35.28 -18.58
C ALA A 4 67.72 33.77 -18.47
N LEU A 5 67.38 33.26 -17.27
CA LEU A 5 67.02 31.87 -17.03
C LEU A 5 65.57 31.63 -17.44
N VAL A 6 65.34 30.68 -18.34
CA VAL A 6 64.01 30.18 -18.67
C VAL A 6 63.76 28.95 -17.79
N ALA A 7 62.77 29.02 -16.91
CA ALA A 7 62.29 27.89 -16.13
C ALA A 7 61.11 27.20 -16.88
N THR A 8 61.31 25.95 -17.32
CA THR A 8 60.28 25.11 -17.87
C THR A 8 59.53 24.40 -16.74
N SER A 9 58.24 24.72 -16.56
CA SER A 9 57.37 23.98 -15.66
C SER A 9 56.83 22.73 -16.36
N LEU A 10 57.19 21.57 -15.84
CA LEU A 10 56.49 20.29 -16.20
C LEU A 10 55.12 20.30 -15.52
N GLY A 11 54.06 20.35 -16.33
CA GLY A 11 52.71 20.12 -15.89
C GLY A 11 52.48 18.61 -15.68
N THR A 12 52.12 18.22 -14.47
CA THR A 12 51.67 16.86 -14.16
C THR A 12 50.25 16.65 -14.73
N LEU A 13 50.13 15.75 -15.70
CA LEU A 13 48.84 15.25 -16.17
C LEU A 13 48.24 14.44 -15.04
N SER A 14 47.17 14.93 -14.46
CA SER A 14 46.31 14.14 -13.54
C SER A 14 45.45 13.22 -14.37
N ASP A 15 45.66 11.92 -14.24
CA ASP A 15 44.79 10.90 -14.81
C ASP A 15 43.39 11.03 -14.23
N VAL A 16 42.44 11.51 -15.05
CA VAL A 16 41.02 11.49 -14.74
C VAL A 16 40.55 10.04 -14.92
N VAL A 17 40.42 9.31 -13.81
CA VAL A 17 39.78 8.00 -13.79
C VAL A 17 38.31 8.21 -14.12
N PRO A 18 37.73 7.62 -15.17
CA PRO A 18 36.31 7.74 -15.46
C PRO A 18 35.52 7.10 -14.32
N ALA A 19 34.56 7.84 -13.77
CA ALA A 19 33.61 7.31 -12.82
C ALA A 19 32.85 6.13 -13.47
N GLN A 20 33.14 4.91 -13.03
CA GLN A 20 32.35 3.75 -13.40
C GLN A 20 30.94 3.97 -12.83
N SER A 21 29.97 4.15 -13.71
CA SER A 21 28.55 4.05 -13.35
C SER A 21 28.33 2.62 -12.84
N GLN A 22 28.14 2.49 -11.52
CA GLN A 22 27.67 1.25 -10.93
C GLN A 22 26.24 1.03 -11.47
N GLU A 23 26.09 0.15 -12.43
CA GLU A 23 24.79 -0.44 -12.74
C GLU A 23 24.32 -1.13 -11.46
N GLN A 24 23.38 -0.48 -10.75
CA GLN A 24 22.69 -1.11 -9.63
C GLN A 24 21.89 -2.28 -10.20
N THR A 25 22.34 -3.48 -9.94
CA THR A 25 21.58 -4.69 -10.25
C THR A 25 20.30 -4.65 -9.41
N LEU A 26 19.14 -4.51 -10.08
CA LEU A 26 17.83 -4.53 -9.42
C LEU A 26 17.69 -5.84 -8.65
N THR A 27 17.24 -5.75 -7.40
CA THR A 27 16.93 -6.95 -6.61
C THR A 27 15.68 -7.63 -7.17
N ALA A 28 15.47 -8.91 -6.84
CA ALA A 28 14.22 -9.60 -7.21
C ALA A 28 12.98 -8.85 -6.67
N SER A 29 13.07 -8.27 -5.48
CA SER A 29 12.02 -7.44 -4.88
C SER A 29 11.73 -6.19 -5.72
N ASP A 30 12.76 -5.45 -6.13
CA ASP A 30 12.58 -4.26 -6.98
C ASP A 30 11.88 -4.63 -8.30
N THR A 31 12.19 -5.81 -8.84
CA THR A 31 11.57 -6.33 -10.07
C THR A 31 10.08 -6.63 -9.87
N LEU A 32 9.66 -7.27 -8.77
CA LEU A 32 8.23 -7.56 -8.50
C LEU A 32 7.43 -6.28 -8.29
N GLY A 33 7.95 -5.34 -7.51
CA GLY A 33 7.32 -4.03 -7.31
C GLY A 33 7.14 -3.27 -8.62
N ALA A 34 8.18 -3.21 -9.46
CA ALA A 34 8.13 -2.60 -10.78
C ALA A 34 7.12 -3.30 -11.69
N THR A 35 7.05 -4.64 -11.67
CA THR A 35 6.11 -5.44 -12.47
C THR A 35 4.66 -5.16 -12.07
N ALA A 36 4.34 -5.13 -10.77
CA ALA A 36 2.99 -4.81 -10.29
C ALA A 36 2.57 -3.40 -10.72
N ARG A 37 3.44 -2.40 -10.50
CA ARG A 37 3.19 -1.02 -10.94
C ARG A 37 2.93 -0.94 -12.45
N GLN A 38 3.79 -1.59 -13.24
CA GLN A 38 3.69 -1.56 -14.70
C GLN A 38 2.41 -2.25 -15.19
N ALA A 39 2.01 -3.38 -14.58
CA ALA A 39 0.76 -4.06 -14.89
C ALA A 39 -0.44 -3.13 -14.72
N MET A 40 -0.52 -2.43 -13.59
CA MET A 40 -1.64 -1.53 -13.30
C MET A 40 -1.60 -0.26 -14.18
N ILE A 41 -0.41 0.28 -14.47
CA ILE A 41 -0.26 1.40 -15.41
C ILE A 41 -0.69 1.00 -16.83
N ASP A 42 -0.29 -0.17 -17.31
CA ASP A 42 -0.67 -0.65 -18.65
C ASP A 42 -2.19 -0.83 -18.74
N ILE A 43 -2.82 -1.45 -17.74
CA ILE A 43 -4.27 -1.67 -17.73
C ILE A 43 -5.03 -0.35 -17.60
N PHE A 44 -4.73 0.49 -16.62
CA PHE A 44 -5.55 1.65 -16.27
C PHE A 44 -5.19 2.90 -17.06
N ARG A 45 -3.91 3.26 -17.17
CA ARG A 45 -3.50 4.50 -17.83
C ARG A 45 -3.32 4.33 -19.32
N LYS A 46 -2.70 3.22 -19.77
CA LYS A 46 -2.54 2.91 -21.18
C LYS A 46 -3.78 2.23 -21.78
N ARG A 47 -4.72 1.76 -20.94
CA ARG A 47 -5.97 1.09 -21.33
C ARG A 47 -5.74 -0.12 -22.23
N ASP A 48 -4.69 -0.86 -21.92
CA ASP A 48 -4.27 -2.04 -22.67
C ASP A 48 -4.86 -3.32 -22.04
N ALA A 49 -5.99 -3.77 -22.56
CA ALA A 49 -6.63 -5.00 -22.09
C ALA A 49 -5.75 -6.24 -22.30
N THR A 50 -4.78 -6.23 -23.25
CA THR A 50 -3.86 -7.36 -23.47
C THR A 50 -2.82 -7.48 -22.37
N ALA A 51 -2.64 -6.48 -21.52
CA ALA A 51 -1.73 -6.48 -20.38
C ALA A 51 -1.98 -7.66 -19.43
N VAL A 52 -3.25 -8.09 -19.28
CA VAL A 52 -3.60 -9.23 -18.43
C VAL A 52 -2.80 -10.47 -18.80
N GLY A 53 -2.72 -10.83 -20.08
CA GLY A 53 -1.95 -12.00 -20.55
C GLY A 53 -0.43 -11.87 -20.33
N ARG A 54 0.09 -10.64 -20.21
CA ARG A 54 1.52 -10.40 -19.93
C ARG A 54 1.87 -10.55 -18.46
N TYR A 55 0.99 -10.13 -17.56
CA TYR A 55 1.32 -10.00 -16.14
C TYR A 55 0.66 -11.04 -15.25
N PHE A 56 -0.52 -11.57 -15.61
CA PHE A 56 -1.26 -12.50 -14.77
C PHE A 56 -1.00 -13.95 -15.17
N GLY A 57 -0.85 -14.82 -14.16
CA GLY A 57 -0.67 -16.26 -14.36
C GLY A 57 -1.99 -16.98 -14.64
N ALA A 58 -1.92 -18.14 -15.30
CA ALA A 58 -3.11 -18.92 -15.67
C ALA A 58 -3.95 -19.37 -14.45
N SER A 59 -3.31 -19.54 -13.28
CA SER A 59 -3.95 -19.90 -12.01
C SER A 59 -4.34 -18.71 -11.14
N PHE A 60 -4.57 -17.53 -11.75
CA PHE A 60 -4.90 -16.31 -11.01
C PHE A 60 -6.19 -16.46 -10.20
N ILE A 61 -6.12 -16.09 -8.93
CA ILE A 61 -7.23 -16.11 -7.95
C ILE A 61 -7.60 -14.69 -7.58
N GLN A 62 -8.88 -14.34 -7.72
CA GLN A 62 -9.43 -13.06 -7.27
C GLN A 62 -10.03 -13.20 -5.88
N ARG A 63 -9.55 -12.40 -4.91
CA ARG A 63 -10.05 -12.40 -3.53
C ARG A 63 -11.06 -11.28 -3.24
N ASP A 64 -11.15 -10.25 -4.08
CA ASP A 64 -12.23 -9.27 -3.97
C ASP A 64 -13.56 -9.92 -4.38
N PRO A 65 -14.53 -10.06 -3.47
CA PRO A 65 -15.80 -10.74 -3.74
C PRO A 65 -16.67 -10.01 -4.78
N THR A 66 -16.39 -8.75 -5.07
CA THR A 66 -17.13 -7.97 -6.06
C THR A 66 -16.65 -8.19 -7.49
N LEU A 67 -15.55 -8.90 -7.67
CA LEU A 67 -14.89 -9.16 -8.96
C LEU A 67 -15.02 -10.64 -9.36
N ALA A 68 -15.14 -10.90 -10.66
CA ALA A 68 -15.13 -12.26 -11.17
C ALA A 68 -13.73 -12.90 -11.05
N ASP A 69 -13.70 -14.21 -10.83
CA ASP A 69 -12.47 -14.98 -10.62
C ASP A 69 -11.69 -15.22 -11.92
N GLY A 70 -10.40 -15.51 -11.72
CA GLY A 70 -9.50 -15.99 -12.75
C GLY A 70 -9.10 -14.93 -13.79
N VAL A 71 -8.25 -15.35 -14.71
CA VAL A 71 -7.75 -14.50 -15.80
C VAL A 71 -8.90 -13.93 -16.66
N ALA A 72 -9.95 -14.72 -16.87
CA ALA A 72 -11.13 -14.27 -17.62
C ALA A 72 -11.84 -13.10 -16.95
N GLY A 73 -12.02 -13.18 -15.60
CA GLY A 73 -12.57 -12.08 -14.81
C GLY A 73 -11.72 -10.80 -14.91
N MET A 74 -10.40 -10.95 -14.76
CA MET A 74 -9.47 -9.81 -14.89
C MET A 74 -9.45 -9.23 -16.31
N THR A 75 -9.54 -10.06 -17.34
CA THR A 75 -9.62 -9.62 -18.74
C THR A 75 -10.91 -8.83 -19.01
N SER A 76 -12.03 -9.25 -18.42
CA SER A 76 -13.30 -8.50 -18.51
C SER A 76 -13.15 -7.11 -17.91
N ILE A 77 -12.52 -7.00 -16.72
CA ILE A 77 -12.24 -5.72 -16.06
C ILE A 77 -11.33 -4.84 -16.93
N ALA A 78 -10.23 -5.39 -17.44
CA ALA A 78 -9.29 -4.64 -18.28
C ALA A 78 -9.96 -4.16 -19.59
N THR A 79 -10.90 -4.93 -20.14
CA THR A 79 -11.69 -4.54 -21.30
C THR A 79 -12.67 -3.39 -20.98
N GLU A 80 -13.32 -3.45 -19.82
CA GLU A 80 -14.17 -2.35 -19.32
C GLU A 80 -13.35 -1.05 -19.19
N ILE A 81 -12.16 -1.15 -18.59
CA ILE A 81 -11.24 -0.03 -18.40
C ILE A 81 -10.75 0.52 -19.75
N ALA A 82 -10.43 -0.34 -20.71
CA ALA A 82 -9.99 0.06 -22.03
C ALA A 82 -11.04 0.90 -22.79
N ASN A 83 -12.32 0.70 -22.48
CA ASN A 83 -13.44 1.48 -23.04
C ASN A 83 -13.78 2.74 -22.22
N SER A 84 -13.12 2.99 -21.09
CA SER A 84 -13.30 4.21 -20.28
C SER A 84 -12.29 5.28 -20.69
N PRO A 85 -12.72 6.42 -21.29
CA PRO A 85 -11.80 7.46 -21.72
C PRO A 85 -11.12 8.19 -20.56
N THR A 86 -11.68 8.11 -19.36
CA THR A 86 -11.22 8.82 -18.15
C THR A 86 -10.49 7.91 -17.16
N ALA A 87 -10.36 6.61 -17.47
CA ALA A 87 -9.65 5.68 -16.58
C ALA A 87 -8.19 6.06 -16.41
N ASP A 88 -7.76 6.21 -15.16
CA ASP A 88 -6.36 6.47 -14.78
C ASP A 88 -6.06 5.89 -13.40
N ILE A 89 -4.78 5.74 -13.09
CA ILE A 89 -4.25 5.33 -11.80
C ILE A 89 -3.06 6.20 -11.41
N THR A 90 -3.03 6.60 -10.15
CA THR A 90 -1.85 7.19 -9.50
C THR A 90 -1.41 6.29 -8.36
N ILE A 91 -0.18 5.78 -8.43
CA ILE A 91 0.38 4.88 -7.41
C ILE A 91 1.32 5.69 -6.52
N TYR A 92 0.96 5.83 -5.25
CA TYR A 92 1.69 6.60 -4.24
C TYR A 92 2.77 5.78 -3.54
N ARG A 93 2.43 4.55 -3.10
CA ARG A 93 3.35 3.66 -2.36
C ARG A 93 3.37 2.29 -2.98
N THR A 94 4.53 1.66 -2.93
CA THR A 94 4.74 0.26 -3.32
C THR A 94 5.57 -0.39 -2.25
N LEU A 95 5.08 -1.49 -1.69
CA LEU A 95 5.81 -2.30 -0.71
C LEU A 95 6.00 -3.70 -1.27
N VAL A 96 7.15 -4.30 -1.02
CA VAL A 96 7.46 -5.68 -1.44
C VAL A 96 7.90 -6.49 -0.22
N ASP A 97 7.22 -7.60 0.02
CA ASP A 97 7.48 -8.53 1.11
C ASP A 97 7.51 -9.97 0.58
N GLY A 98 8.71 -10.49 0.32
CA GLY A 98 8.88 -11.77 -0.34
C GLY A 98 8.23 -11.78 -1.72
N ASN A 99 7.19 -12.57 -1.90
CA ASN A 99 6.42 -12.63 -3.14
C ASN A 99 5.10 -11.82 -3.11
N PHE A 100 4.90 -11.01 -2.09
CA PHE A 100 3.76 -10.09 -2.00
C PHE A 100 4.17 -8.68 -2.42
N VAL A 101 3.31 -8.01 -3.17
CA VAL A 101 3.44 -6.59 -3.54
C VAL A 101 2.17 -5.87 -3.19
N LEU A 102 2.30 -4.81 -2.38
CA LEU A 102 1.22 -3.88 -2.07
C LEU A 102 1.37 -2.62 -2.92
N LEU A 103 0.27 -2.18 -3.51
CA LEU A 103 0.15 -0.83 -4.08
C LEU A 103 -0.88 -0.03 -3.28
N HIS A 104 -0.51 1.18 -2.87
CA HIS A 104 -1.43 2.19 -2.36
C HIS A 104 -1.66 3.21 -3.47
N SER A 105 -2.89 3.29 -3.96
CA SER A 105 -3.20 3.95 -5.22
C SER A 105 -4.48 4.79 -5.13
N LYS A 106 -4.62 5.70 -6.09
CA LYS A 106 -5.86 6.37 -6.41
C LYS A 106 -6.28 5.98 -7.81
N TYR A 107 -7.49 5.47 -7.93
CA TYR A 107 -8.16 5.18 -9.18
C TYR A 107 -9.15 6.29 -9.51
N GLN A 108 -9.33 6.55 -10.80
CA GLN A 108 -10.39 7.42 -11.31
C GLN A 108 -10.85 6.92 -12.67
N GLY A 109 -12.09 7.27 -13.04
CA GLY A 109 -12.68 6.86 -14.31
C GLY A 109 -14.20 6.82 -14.25
N ASP A 110 -14.79 6.52 -15.38
CA ASP A 110 -16.22 6.26 -15.54
C ASP A 110 -16.54 4.77 -15.27
N GLY A 111 -17.79 4.40 -15.19
CA GLY A 111 -18.20 3.01 -14.99
C GLY A 111 -17.99 2.53 -13.57
N ARG A 112 -17.17 1.50 -13.38
CA ARG A 112 -16.85 0.89 -12.07
C ARG A 112 -16.29 1.91 -11.07
N TYR A 113 -15.42 2.80 -11.53
CA TYR A 113 -14.81 3.87 -10.73
C TYR A 113 -15.53 5.19 -10.99
N ARG A 114 -16.77 5.29 -10.49
CA ARG A 114 -17.55 6.53 -10.55
C ARG A 114 -16.98 7.57 -9.61
N GLY A 115 -15.96 8.27 -10.05
CA GLY A 115 -15.20 9.22 -9.27
C GLY A 115 -13.92 8.61 -8.70
N PRO A 116 -13.09 9.45 -8.07
CA PRO A 116 -11.83 9.01 -7.48
C PRO A 116 -12.05 8.07 -6.30
N ALA A 117 -11.30 6.97 -6.27
CA ALA A 117 -11.29 6.01 -5.16
C ALA A 117 -9.85 5.73 -4.71
N ILE A 118 -9.65 5.65 -3.40
CA ILE A 118 -8.38 5.25 -2.80
C ILE A 118 -8.41 3.74 -2.61
N SER A 119 -7.32 3.08 -2.96
CA SER A 119 -7.22 1.63 -2.94
C SER A 119 -5.92 1.13 -2.33
N PHE A 120 -6.02 -0.01 -1.67
CA PHE A 120 -4.91 -0.90 -1.40
C PHE A 120 -5.10 -2.18 -2.21
N ASP A 121 -4.17 -2.45 -3.12
CA ASP A 121 -4.13 -3.66 -3.94
C ASP A 121 -2.95 -4.52 -3.50
N LEU A 122 -3.22 -5.69 -2.96
CA LEU A 122 -2.21 -6.66 -2.58
C LEU A 122 -2.16 -7.78 -3.61
N PHE A 123 -1.00 -8.00 -4.19
CA PHE A 123 -0.74 -9.05 -5.17
C PHE A 123 0.21 -10.09 -4.59
N ARG A 124 -0.03 -11.37 -4.92
CA ARG A 124 0.96 -12.42 -4.73
C ARG A 124 1.49 -12.87 -6.09
N PHE A 125 2.79 -13.06 -6.14
CA PHE A 125 3.52 -13.47 -7.34
C PHE A 125 3.97 -14.92 -7.23
N ASP A 126 3.99 -15.61 -8.37
CA ASP A 126 4.64 -16.90 -8.56
C ASP A 126 5.21 -16.97 -9.98
N GLY A 127 6.48 -17.41 -10.11
CA GLY A 127 7.17 -17.45 -11.40
C GLY A 127 7.18 -16.10 -12.15
N GLY A 128 7.19 -14.96 -11.42
CA GLY A 128 7.18 -13.61 -12.00
C GLY A 128 5.81 -13.16 -12.51
N LYS A 129 4.75 -13.93 -12.26
CA LYS A 129 3.37 -13.60 -12.62
C LYS A 129 2.52 -13.30 -11.39
N ILE A 130 1.54 -12.42 -11.55
CA ILE A 130 0.50 -12.17 -10.54
C ILE A 130 -0.43 -13.38 -10.53
N VAL A 131 -0.50 -14.08 -9.40
CA VAL A 131 -1.33 -15.28 -9.24
C VAL A 131 -2.44 -15.12 -8.22
N GLU A 132 -2.47 -14.01 -7.48
CA GLU A 132 -3.52 -13.75 -6.51
C GLU A 132 -3.64 -12.26 -6.23
N HIS A 133 -4.86 -11.77 -5.98
CA HIS A 133 -5.15 -10.37 -5.71
C HIS A 133 -6.19 -10.22 -4.60
N TRP A 134 -5.89 -9.36 -3.63
CA TRP A 134 -6.80 -8.80 -2.64
C TRP A 134 -6.93 -7.30 -2.92
N GLY A 135 -8.13 -6.80 -3.06
CA GLY A 135 -8.40 -5.39 -3.33
C GLY A 135 -9.32 -4.80 -2.28
N GLY A 136 -8.93 -3.65 -1.74
CA GLY A 136 -9.77 -2.81 -0.91
C GLY A 136 -9.84 -1.41 -1.48
N GLN A 137 -11.05 -0.82 -1.52
CA GLN A 137 -11.21 0.54 -2.02
C GLN A 137 -12.30 1.29 -1.28
N GLU A 138 -12.14 2.60 -1.16
CA GLU A 138 -13.18 3.52 -0.70
C GLU A 138 -13.18 4.81 -1.54
N PRO A 139 -14.30 5.53 -1.65
CA PRO A 139 -14.33 6.83 -2.32
C PRO A 139 -13.31 7.80 -1.70
N GLU A 140 -12.64 8.60 -2.55
CA GLU A 140 -11.80 9.69 -2.06
C GLU A 140 -12.66 10.68 -1.26
N ALA A 141 -12.25 10.95 -0.04
CA ALA A 141 -12.90 11.91 0.84
C ALA A 141 -12.16 13.26 0.83
N PRO A 142 -12.83 14.35 1.20
CA PRO A 142 -12.16 15.60 1.56
C PRO A 142 -11.11 15.36 2.66
N PRO A 143 -10.13 16.29 2.79
CA PRO A 143 -9.15 16.22 3.88
C PRO A 143 -9.84 16.03 5.23
N ASN A 144 -9.25 15.22 6.09
CA ASN A 144 -9.78 14.91 7.41
C ASN A 144 -9.70 16.11 8.38
N LEU A 145 -10.05 15.90 9.65
CA LEU A 145 -10.10 16.93 10.69
C LEU A 145 -8.75 17.63 10.95
N SER A 146 -7.65 17.04 10.49
CA SER A 146 -6.29 17.61 10.58
C SER A 146 -5.76 18.12 9.23
N GLY A 147 -6.62 18.17 8.20
CA GLY A 147 -6.26 18.65 6.86
C GLY A 147 -5.46 17.66 6.02
N ARG A 148 -5.39 16.37 6.44
CA ARG A 148 -4.68 15.32 5.71
C ARG A 148 -5.58 14.60 4.73
N THR A 149 -5.00 14.20 3.60
CA THR A 149 -5.67 13.35 2.62
C THR A 149 -5.35 11.88 2.86
N GLN A 150 -6.10 10.99 2.25
CA GLN A 150 -5.90 9.54 2.34
C GLN A 150 -4.61 9.06 1.65
N VAL A 151 -3.86 9.92 0.95
CA VAL A 151 -2.71 9.55 0.12
C VAL A 151 -1.44 10.34 0.38
N ASP A 152 -1.49 11.47 1.06
CA ASP A 152 -0.31 12.28 1.36
C ASP A 152 0.64 11.61 2.39
N GLY A 153 1.69 12.30 2.80
CA GLY A 153 2.74 11.77 3.66
C GLY A 153 3.87 11.05 2.92
N PRO A 154 4.86 10.48 3.64
CA PRO A 154 6.03 9.83 3.07
C PRO A 154 5.68 8.64 2.17
N THR A 155 6.43 8.47 1.08
CA THR A 155 6.22 7.39 0.11
C THR A 155 7.44 6.46 -0.03
N VAL A 156 8.58 6.87 0.49
CA VAL A 156 9.85 6.15 0.37
C VAL A 156 9.99 5.15 1.51
N VAL A 157 10.28 3.90 1.17
CA VAL A 157 10.60 2.86 2.14
C VAL A 157 12.01 3.09 2.67
N LEU A 158 12.14 3.22 3.98
CA LEU A 158 13.39 3.37 4.72
C LEU A 158 13.57 2.19 5.68
N ASP A 159 14.75 2.07 6.29
CA ASP A 159 15.03 1.12 7.39
C ASP A 159 14.68 -0.34 7.03
N ARG A 160 15.03 -0.81 5.84
CA ARG A 160 14.72 -2.17 5.35
C ARG A 160 15.25 -3.27 6.28
N GLU A 161 16.35 -3.01 6.99
CA GLU A 161 16.92 -3.90 7.99
C GLU A 161 16.04 -4.06 9.24
N LYS A 162 15.08 -3.13 9.47
CA LYS A 162 14.14 -3.16 10.60
C LYS A 162 12.78 -3.79 10.26
N THR A 163 12.60 -4.32 9.04
CA THR A 163 11.31 -4.85 8.56
C THR A 163 10.66 -5.79 9.57
N GLU A 164 11.38 -6.78 10.08
CA GLU A 164 10.80 -7.76 11.02
C GLU A 164 10.52 -7.18 12.42
N ALA A 165 11.34 -6.25 12.87
CA ALA A 165 11.09 -5.54 14.13
C ALA A 165 9.82 -4.68 14.02
N ASN A 166 9.64 -3.96 12.90
CA ASN A 166 8.47 -3.13 12.66
C ASN A 166 7.20 -3.98 12.47
N ARG A 167 7.27 -5.11 11.76
CA ARG A 167 6.18 -6.10 11.65
C ARG A 167 5.76 -6.61 13.04
N THR A 168 6.72 -6.94 13.88
CA THR A 168 6.48 -7.43 15.24
C THR A 168 5.80 -6.36 16.11
N LEU A 169 6.26 -5.11 16.04
CA LEU A 169 5.66 -3.98 16.73
C LEU A 169 4.18 -3.80 16.35
N VAL A 170 3.89 -3.72 15.03
CA VAL A 170 2.53 -3.52 14.54
C VAL A 170 1.64 -4.72 14.85
N ARG A 171 2.15 -5.95 14.80
CA ARG A 171 1.43 -7.15 15.24
C ARG A 171 1.05 -7.06 16.71
N ALA A 172 1.99 -6.67 17.59
CA ALA A 172 1.73 -6.50 19.02
C ALA A 172 0.70 -5.38 19.28
N TYR A 173 0.81 -4.25 18.56
CA TYR A 173 -0.17 -3.16 18.60
C TYR A 173 -1.58 -3.66 18.23
N ARG A 174 -1.72 -4.34 17.07
CA ARG A 174 -3.03 -4.85 16.61
C ARG A 174 -3.62 -5.82 17.60
N GLN A 175 -2.83 -6.74 18.13
CA GLN A 175 -3.32 -7.71 19.14
C GLN A 175 -3.71 -7.00 20.43
N THR A 176 -2.78 -6.26 21.04
CA THR A 176 -2.99 -5.68 22.38
C THR A 176 -4.06 -4.60 22.39
N VAL A 177 -3.98 -3.65 21.43
CA VAL A 177 -4.84 -2.46 21.48
C VAL A 177 -6.17 -2.69 20.80
N MET A 178 -6.15 -3.35 19.61
CA MET A 178 -7.33 -3.42 18.77
C MET A 178 -8.13 -4.70 18.93
N VAL A 179 -7.49 -5.84 19.21
CA VAL A 179 -8.16 -7.13 19.42
C VAL A 179 -8.50 -7.32 20.90
N ASP A 180 -7.52 -7.14 21.81
CA ASP A 180 -7.72 -7.31 23.26
C ASP A 180 -8.32 -6.06 23.92
N LEU A 181 -8.54 -4.98 23.16
CA LEU A 181 -9.16 -3.70 23.55
C LEU A 181 -8.42 -3.00 24.72
N ARG A 182 -7.10 -3.22 24.82
CA ARG A 182 -6.27 -2.61 25.87
C ARG A 182 -5.81 -1.21 25.46
N PHE A 183 -6.76 -0.28 25.32
CA PHE A 183 -6.51 1.11 24.92
C PHE A 183 -5.67 1.89 25.93
N ASP A 184 -5.61 1.43 27.18
CA ASP A 184 -4.72 1.95 28.21
C ASP A 184 -3.24 1.81 27.83
N ARG A 185 -2.89 0.84 26.97
CA ARG A 185 -1.54 0.53 26.54
C ARG A 185 -1.13 1.15 25.18
N ILE A 186 -1.98 1.95 24.57
CA ILE A 186 -1.74 2.47 23.22
C ILE A 186 -0.43 3.27 23.09
N GLN A 187 -0.03 3.98 24.15
CA GLN A 187 1.22 4.75 24.20
C GLN A 187 2.49 3.90 24.18
N GLU A 188 2.36 2.59 24.45
CA GLU A 188 3.50 1.68 24.29
C GLU A 188 3.89 1.53 22.80
N PHE A 189 2.97 1.75 21.90
CA PHE A 189 3.11 1.48 20.46
C PHE A 189 3.13 2.74 19.59
N ILE A 190 2.34 3.76 19.94
CA ILE A 190 2.16 4.97 19.14
C ILE A 190 2.92 6.15 19.75
N GLU A 191 3.56 6.95 18.89
CA GLU A 191 4.19 8.21 19.29
C GLU A 191 3.13 9.31 19.37
N GLU A 192 2.83 9.76 20.60
CA GLU A 192 1.72 10.67 20.85
C GLU A 192 1.90 12.05 20.24
N SER A 193 3.15 12.57 20.25
CA SER A 193 3.45 13.92 19.81
C SER A 193 3.45 14.10 18.28
N HIS A 194 3.56 12.99 17.53
CA HIS A 194 3.75 13.02 16.07
C HIS A 194 2.87 12.04 15.30
N TYR A 195 1.82 11.49 15.93
CA TYR A 195 0.94 10.53 15.24
C TYR A 195 0.06 11.21 14.20
N ALA A 196 0.43 11.04 12.93
CA ALA A 196 -0.32 11.52 11.79
C ALA A 196 -1.39 10.50 11.36
N GLN A 197 -2.60 10.97 11.08
CA GLN A 197 -3.73 10.13 10.71
C GLN A 197 -4.28 10.53 9.35
N HIS A 198 -4.34 9.57 8.41
CA HIS A 198 -4.86 9.79 7.06
C HIS A 198 -6.24 9.17 6.82
N ALA A 199 -6.80 8.45 7.80
CA ALA A 199 -8.19 7.99 7.75
C ALA A 199 -9.13 9.19 7.58
N SER A 200 -10.09 9.08 6.67
CA SER A 200 -10.95 10.20 6.25
C SER A 200 -11.80 10.80 7.39
N LYS A 201 -12.08 10.00 8.43
CA LYS A 201 -12.97 10.38 9.55
C LYS A 201 -12.25 10.64 10.86
N ILE A 202 -10.91 10.54 10.90
CA ILE A 202 -10.12 10.65 12.12
C ILE A 202 -9.07 11.73 11.93
N GLY A 203 -8.83 12.55 12.96
CA GLY A 203 -7.73 13.52 12.97
C GLY A 203 -6.48 12.97 13.66
N ASP A 204 -5.41 13.75 13.63
CA ASP A 204 -4.11 13.42 14.24
C ASP A 204 -4.22 13.21 15.76
N GLY A 205 -3.31 12.39 16.27
CA GLY A 205 -3.12 12.14 17.69
C GLY A 205 -3.96 11.03 18.28
N ILE A 206 -3.47 10.46 19.39
CA ILE A 206 -4.08 9.31 20.09
C ILE A 206 -5.47 9.65 20.61
N ALA A 207 -5.71 10.89 21.07
CA ALA A 207 -7.01 11.29 21.62
C ALA A 207 -8.12 11.12 20.57
N ARG A 208 -7.90 11.57 19.33
CA ARG A 208 -8.86 11.41 18.22
C ARG A 208 -9.13 9.95 17.87
N LEU A 209 -8.08 9.12 17.90
CA LEU A 209 -8.23 7.68 17.69
C LEU A 209 -9.08 7.04 18.81
N ARG A 210 -8.84 7.40 20.08
CA ARG A 210 -9.64 6.93 21.21
C ARG A 210 -11.11 7.35 21.11
N ASP A 211 -11.36 8.62 20.74
CA ASP A 211 -12.72 9.13 20.54
C ASP A 211 -13.46 8.35 19.45
N ARG A 212 -12.78 8.04 18.34
CA ARG A 212 -13.36 7.25 17.24
C ARG A 212 -13.72 5.83 17.67
N ILE A 213 -12.81 5.15 18.37
CA ILE A 213 -13.05 3.79 18.90
C ILE A 213 -14.21 3.80 19.90
N ALA A 214 -14.24 4.78 20.80
CA ALA A 214 -15.32 4.92 21.77
C ALA A 214 -16.68 5.21 21.08
N SER A 215 -16.69 5.95 19.96
CA SER A 215 -17.89 6.18 19.15
C SER A 215 -18.43 4.89 18.56
N VAL A 216 -17.55 4.07 17.95
CA VAL A 216 -17.94 2.76 17.39
C VAL A 216 -18.54 1.85 18.46
N ALA A 217 -17.94 1.83 19.66
CA ALA A 217 -18.46 1.04 20.77
C ALA A 217 -19.84 1.53 21.25
N LYS A 218 -20.10 2.84 21.25
CA LYS A 218 -21.41 3.42 21.60
C LYS A 218 -22.50 3.17 20.57
N GLU A 219 -22.13 3.00 19.30
CA GLU A 219 -23.04 2.66 18.20
C GLU A 219 -23.54 1.19 18.29
N GLY A 220 -23.25 0.51 19.38
CA GLY A 220 -23.68 -0.88 19.67
C GLY A 220 -22.79 -1.94 19.02
N GLY A 221 -21.67 -1.52 18.46
CA GLY A 221 -20.72 -2.42 17.80
C GLY A 221 -19.68 -2.98 18.76
N GLN A 222 -19.64 -4.29 18.87
CA GLN A 222 -18.43 -4.97 19.30
C GLN A 222 -17.47 -5.00 18.10
N LEU A 223 -16.26 -4.47 18.27
CA LEU A 223 -15.19 -4.60 17.28
C LEU A 223 -14.65 -6.04 17.34
N HIS A 224 -15.12 -6.89 16.46
CA HIS A 224 -14.50 -8.19 16.27
C HIS A 224 -13.49 -8.06 15.12
N LEU A 225 -12.22 -8.05 15.46
CA LEU A 225 -11.13 -7.87 14.51
C LEU A 225 -10.24 -9.10 14.51
N THR A 226 -10.07 -9.72 13.36
CA THR A 226 -9.16 -10.84 13.14
C THR A 226 -8.08 -10.44 12.13
N PRO A 227 -6.87 -10.07 12.57
CA PRO A 227 -5.77 -9.81 11.65
C PRO A 227 -5.42 -11.06 10.85
N ARG A 228 -5.51 -10.97 9.52
CA ARG A 228 -5.32 -12.10 8.60
C ARG A 228 -3.93 -12.10 7.98
N ARG A 229 -3.42 -10.92 7.56
CA ARG A 229 -2.17 -10.83 6.83
C ARG A 229 -1.38 -9.59 7.25
N PHE A 230 -0.06 -9.74 7.33
CA PHE A 230 0.88 -8.64 7.55
C PHE A 230 1.87 -8.62 6.39
N VAL A 231 1.98 -7.49 5.72
CA VAL A 231 2.94 -7.23 4.64
C VAL A 231 3.81 -6.06 5.05
N ALA A 232 5.12 -6.26 5.11
CA ALA A 232 6.03 -5.25 5.64
C ALA A 232 7.25 -5.07 4.76
N GLU A 233 7.66 -3.84 4.57
CA GLU A 233 8.92 -3.48 3.97
C GLU A 233 9.49 -2.24 4.67
N GLY A 234 10.68 -2.39 5.27
CA GLY A 234 11.33 -1.30 5.99
C GLY A 234 10.44 -0.76 7.11
N ASN A 235 10.18 0.54 7.03
CA ASN A 235 9.39 1.28 8.00
C ASN A 235 7.88 1.28 7.74
N PHE A 236 7.38 0.53 6.73
CA PHE A 236 5.95 0.39 6.47
C PHE A 236 5.45 -1.02 6.76
N VAL A 237 4.25 -1.12 7.32
CA VAL A 237 3.56 -2.40 7.61
C VAL A 237 2.09 -2.27 7.30
N LEU A 238 1.60 -3.06 6.33
CA LEU A 238 0.18 -3.26 6.09
C LEU A 238 -0.36 -4.38 6.95
N VAL A 239 -1.57 -4.19 7.48
CA VAL A 239 -2.37 -5.26 8.10
C VAL A 239 -3.70 -5.38 7.35
N LEU A 240 -3.96 -6.53 6.74
CA LEU A 240 -5.29 -6.90 6.28
C LEU A 240 -6.03 -7.59 7.41
N THR A 241 -7.15 -7.03 7.81
CA THR A 241 -7.95 -7.50 8.95
C THR A 241 -9.37 -7.81 8.49
N GLU A 242 -9.88 -8.96 8.88
CA GLU A 242 -11.30 -9.26 8.86
C GLU A 242 -11.96 -8.56 10.04
N GLY A 243 -12.96 -7.74 9.79
CA GLY A 243 -13.70 -7.02 10.81
C GLY A 243 -15.21 -7.27 10.70
N ASP A 244 -15.84 -7.44 11.86
CA ASP A 244 -17.30 -7.29 11.98
C ASP A 244 -17.56 -5.94 12.66
N LEU A 245 -17.95 -4.96 11.85
CA LEU A 245 -18.20 -3.61 12.28
C LEU A 245 -19.71 -3.39 12.44
N PRO A 246 -20.18 -2.31 13.12
CA PRO A 246 -21.61 -1.99 13.19
C PRO A 246 -22.29 -1.87 11.82
N THR A 247 -21.52 -1.59 10.78
CA THR A 247 -21.96 -1.52 9.38
C THR A 247 -21.97 -2.88 8.67
N GLY A 248 -21.53 -3.95 9.34
CA GLY A 248 -21.42 -5.31 8.81
C GLY A 248 -19.98 -5.76 8.52
N PRO A 249 -19.83 -6.95 7.92
CA PRO A 249 -18.54 -7.51 7.56
C PRO A 249 -17.72 -6.56 6.69
N THR A 250 -16.46 -6.38 7.05
CA THR A 250 -15.59 -5.37 6.42
C THR A 250 -14.16 -5.90 6.33
N ALA A 251 -13.54 -5.72 5.17
CA ALA A 251 -12.09 -5.87 5.02
C ALA A 251 -11.41 -4.53 5.35
N LEU A 252 -10.54 -4.54 6.37
CA LEU A 252 -9.79 -3.37 6.80
C LEU A 252 -8.35 -3.53 6.28
N TYR A 253 -7.91 -2.56 5.51
CA TYR A 253 -6.53 -2.41 5.06
C TYR A 253 -5.92 -1.25 5.82
N ASP A 254 -5.10 -1.55 6.81
CA ASP A 254 -4.45 -0.56 7.68
C ASP A 254 -2.94 -0.52 7.35
N LEU A 255 -2.44 0.59 6.82
CA LEU A 255 -1.02 0.81 6.57
C LEU A 255 -0.45 1.69 7.68
N PHE A 256 0.60 1.22 8.31
CA PHE A 256 1.33 1.92 9.37
C PHE A 256 2.73 2.29 8.90
N ARG A 257 3.21 3.46 9.33
CA ARG A 257 4.62 3.83 9.26
C ARG A 257 5.21 3.87 10.66
N VAL A 258 6.38 3.26 10.80
CA VAL A 258 7.11 3.13 12.06
C VAL A 258 8.38 3.97 11.97
N GLU A 259 8.68 4.68 13.04
CA GLU A 259 9.91 5.45 13.21
C GLU A 259 10.37 5.34 14.66
N ASN A 260 11.67 5.08 14.88
CA ASN A 260 12.25 4.93 16.21
C ASN A 260 11.52 3.94 17.14
N GLY A 261 10.99 2.85 16.57
CA GLY A 261 10.27 1.81 17.32
C GLY A 261 8.88 2.22 17.79
N LYS A 262 8.28 3.25 17.17
CA LYS A 262 6.91 3.70 17.41
C LYS A 262 6.16 3.87 16.10
N ILE A 263 4.85 3.61 16.14
CA ILE A 263 3.94 3.95 15.04
C ILE A 263 3.75 5.47 15.05
N VAL A 264 4.06 6.11 13.94
CA VAL A 264 3.99 7.57 13.79
C VAL A 264 2.96 8.02 12.75
N GLU A 265 2.43 7.08 11.94
CA GLU A 265 1.52 7.45 10.87
C GLU A 265 0.64 6.27 10.43
N HIS A 266 -0.58 6.55 9.99
CA HIS A 266 -1.57 5.54 9.62
C HIS A 266 -2.44 6.00 8.45
N TRP A 267 -2.64 5.10 7.48
CA TRP A 267 -3.62 5.19 6.39
C TRP A 267 -4.53 3.97 6.47
N ASP A 268 -5.78 4.12 6.09
CA ASP A 268 -6.70 2.99 5.98
C ASP A 268 -7.59 3.05 4.73
N VAL A 269 -8.11 1.90 4.37
CA VAL A 269 -9.24 1.72 3.48
C VAL A 269 -10.14 0.65 4.11
N LEU A 270 -11.40 1.00 4.31
CA LEU A 270 -12.41 0.10 4.87
C LEU A 270 -13.38 -0.29 3.76
N THR A 271 -13.34 -1.55 3.34
CA THR A 271 -14.17 -2.07 2.26
C THR A 271 -15.25 -2.99 2.80
N PRO A 272 -16.53 -2.61 2.73
CA PRO A 272 -17.63 -3.49 3.09
C PRO A 272 -17.61 -4.78 2.26
N ILE A 273 -17.77 -5.92 2.91
CA ILE A 273 -17.94 -7.21 2.25
C ILE A 273 -19.43 -7.43 2.00
N PRO A 274 -19.87 -7.56 0.73
CA PRO A 274 -21.28 -7.79 0.42
C PRO A 274 -21.77 -9.13 0.95
N PRO A 275 -23.09 -9.32 1.10
CA PRO A 275 -23.68 -10.61 1.39
C PRO A 275 -23.22 -11.70 0.41
N ARG A 276 -23.08 -12.93 0.90
CA ARG A 276 -22.48 -14.04 0.15
C ARG A 276 -23.16 -14.32 -1.20
N ASP A 277 -24.45 -14.12 -1.29
CA ASP A 277 -25.25 -14.30 -2.52
C ASP A 277 -24.96 -13.24 -3.60
N GLN A 278 -24.26 -12.15 -3.24
CA GLN A 278 -23.82 -11.10 -4.18
C GLN A 278 -22.36 -11.29 -4.63
N TRP A 279 -21.66 -12.31 -4.12
CA TRP A 279 -20.27 -12.56 -4.50
C TRP A 279 -20.17 -13.04 -5.94
N LYS A 280 -19.19 -12.52 -6.65
CA LYS A 280 -18.90 -12.88 -8.06
C LYS A 280 -17.84 -13.96 -8.18
N ASN A 281 -17.24 -14.38 -7.07
CA ASN A 281 -16.28 -15.47 -6.99
C ASN A 281 -16.49 -16.24 -5.66
N PRO A 282 -16.07 -17.52 -5.56
CA PRO A 282 -16.23 -18.33 -4.37
C PRO A 282 -15.14 -18.13 -3.31
N ASN A 283 -14.12 -17.33 -3.60
CA ASN A 283 -12.88 -17.27 -2.84
C ASN A 283 -13.06 -16.49 -1.53
N ASP A 284 -12.34 -16.91 -0.49
CA ASP A 284 -12.24 -16.17 0.78
C ASP A 284 -11.55 -14.82 0.52
N PRO A 285 -12.10 -13.67 0.98
CA PRO A 285 -11.52 -12.35 0.79
C PRO A 285 -10.27 -12.07 1.64
N PHE A 286 -9.78 -13.03 2.45
CA PHE A 286 -8.65 -12.84 3.38
C PHE A 286 -7.44 -13.75 3.15
#